data_2d6a0f1d8bdca4828ea7dfb3a7ecfba1
#
_entry.id   2d6a0f1d8bdca4828ea7dfb3a7ecfba1
#
_cell.length_a   1.000
_cell.length_b   1.000
_cell.length_c   1.000
_cell.angle_alpha   90.00
_cell.angle_beta   90.00
_cell.angle_gamma   90.00
#
_symmetry.space_group_name_H-M   'P 1'
#
loop_
_entity.id
_entity.type
_entity.pdbx_description
1 polymer ?
#
loop_
_entity_poly.entity_id
_entity_poly.type
_entity_poly.pdbx_seq_one_letter_code
_entity_poly.pdbx_strand_id
1 'polypeptide(L)'
;MGPAISADEARERIDAALDAIDAAHDQLRDTPSDLVSNRFRVEVAERLETQERTNRGLMYRIFAEIADPPDEAGSIAQMRSVLWKRLRITPNEVSRRFKLAVRI
;
A
#
# COMPACT_ATOMS: atom_id res chain seq x y z
N MET A 1 -6.17 26.02 7.69
CA MET A 1 -5.43 25.44 6.57
C MET A 1 -4.03 25.08 7.04
N GLY A 2 -3.67 23.80 6.99
CA GLY A 2 -2.33 23.38 7.38
C GLY A 2 -1.29 23.85 6.38
N PRO A 3 -0.01 23.92 6.78
CA PRO A 3 1.05 24.27 5.86
C PRO A 3 1.15 23.22 4.75
N ALA A 4 1.26 23.70 3.52
CA ALA A 4 1.52 22.81 2.40
C ALA A 4 2.93 22.26 2.54
N ILE A 5 3.08 20.95 2.44
CA ILE A 5 4.40 20.33 2.42
C ILE A 5 4.90 20.28 0.96
N SER A 6 6.20 20.32 0.78
CA SER A 6 6.80 20.20 -0.54
C SER A 6 6.67 18.77 -1.05
N ALA A 7 6.83 18.58 -2.37
CA ALA A 7 6.85 17.24 -2.97
C ALA A 7 7.97 16.39 -2.36
N ASP A 8 9.13 16.98 -2.09
CA ASP A 8 10.24 16.25 -1.49
C ASP A 8 9.93 15.83 -0.05
N GLU A 9 9.30 16.69 0.73
CA GLU A 9 8.89 16.34 2.08
C GLU A 9 7.84 15.22 2.09
N ALA A 10 6.87 15.29 1.18
CA ALA A 10 5.86 14.24 1.04
C ALA A 10 6.51 12.91 0.70
N ARG A 11 7.43 12.90 -0.24
CA ARG A 11 8.16 11.69 -0.63
C ARG A 11 8.96 11.12 0.55
N GLU A 12 9.66 11.97 1.27
CA GLU A 12 10.43 11.55 2.45
C GLU A 12 9.55 10.93 3.52
N ARG A 13 8.38 11.52 3.78
CA ARG A 13 7.44 10.99 4.78
C ARG A 13 6.86 9.66 4.36
N ILE A 14 6.53 9.50 3.08
CA ILE A 14 6.00 8.23 2.56
C ILE A 14 7.08 7.15 2.62
N ASP A 15 8.29 7.45 2.17
CA ASP A 15 9.41 6.49 2.21
C ASP A 15 9.71 6.08 3.66
N ALA A 16 9.74 7.02 4.59
CA ALA A 16 10.00 6.73 6.00
C ALA A 16 8.91 5.83 6.59
N ALA A 17 7.65 6.08 6.23
CA ALA A 17 6.54 5.25 6.71
C ALA A 17 6.63 3.83 6.16
N LEU A 18 6.95 3.68 4.88
CA LEU A 18 7.11 2.36 4.26
C LEU A 18 8.30 1.61 4.86
N ASP A 19 9.40 2.29 5.09
CA ASP A 19 10.58 1.70 5.74
C ASP A 19 10.23 1.23 7.17
N ALA A 20 9.43 2.01 7.89
CA ALA A 20 8.99 1.63 9.24
C ALA A 20 8.10 0.38 9.23
N ILE A 21 7.23 0.26 8.23
CA ILE A 21 6.39 -0.93 8.04
C ILE A 21 7.28 -2.15 7.75
N ASP A 22 8.24 -2.00 6.86
CA ASP A 22 9.16 -3.09 6.52
C ASP A 22 9.94 -3.55 7.75
N ALA A 23 10.46 -2.61 8.54
CA ALA A 23 11.17 -2.92 9.78
C ALA A 23 10.27 -3.63 10.80
N ALA A 24 9.01 -3.21 10.90
CA ALA A 24 8.04 -3.85 11.79
C ALA A 24 7.73 -5.27 11.34
N HIS A 25 7.60 -5.50 10.03
CA HIS A 25 7.40 -6.85 9.49
C HIS A 25 8.58 -7.77 9.81
N ASP A 26 9.80 -7.27 9.67
CA ASP A 26 11.00 -8.04 10.01
C ASP A 26 10.97 -8.42 11.50
N GLN A 27 10.61 -7.50 12.37
CA GLN A 27 10.53 -7.76 13.81
C GLN A 27 9.46 -8.81 14.11
N LEU A 28 8.29 -8.75 13.46
CA LEU A 28 7.25 -9.76 13.65
C LEU A 28 7.70 -11.14 13.17
N ARG A 29 8.40 -11.19 12.04
CA ARG A 29 8.92 -12.43 11.47
C ARG A 29 9.98 -13.06 12.37
N ASP A 30 10.83 -12.23 12.96
CA ASP A 30 11.95 -12.69 13.76
C ASP A 30 11.56 -13.01 15.21
N THR A 31 10.36 -12.63 15.66
CA THR A 31 9.90 -12.89 17.02
C THR A 31 9.13 -14.21 17.07
N PRO A 32 9.54 -15.15 17.92
CA PRO A 32 8.85 -16.45 18.01
C PRO A 32 7.41 -16.29 18.49
N SER A 33 6.46 -16.72 17.67
CA SER A 33 5.02 -16.69 18.01
C SER A 33 4.57 -17.91 18.81
N ASP A 34 5.41 -18.93 18.94
CA ASP A 34 5.12 -20.11 19.75
C ASP A 34 5.24 -19.83 21.26
N LEU A 35 5.83 -18.69 21.63
CA LEU A 35 5.96 -18.29 23.03
C LEU A 35 4.69 -17.64 23.58
N VAL A 36 3.70 -17.34 22.76
CA VAL A 36 2.48 -16.67 23.18
C VAL A 36 1.29 -17.62 23.13
N SER A 37 0.22 -17.27 23.84
CA SER A 37 -0.99 -18.11 23.90
C SER A 37 -1.79 -18.05 22.59
N ASN A 38 -2.65 -19.05 22.38
CA ASN A 38 -3.59 -19.02 21.27
C ASN A 38 -4.54 -17.84 21.34
N ARG A 39 -4.94 -17.45 22.54
CA ARG A 39 -5.79 -16.28 22.74
C ARG A 39 -5.13 -15.02 22.18
N PHE A 40 -3.86 -14.84 22.45
CA PHE A 40 -3.10 -13.70 21.92
C PHE A 40 -2.88 -13.83 20.40
N ARG A 41 -2.67 -15.06 19.89
CA ARG A 41 -2.54 -15.27 18.45
C ARG A 41 -3.80 -14.85 17.69
N VAL A 42 -4.99 -15.06 18.28
CA VAL A 42 -6.23 -14.56 17.69
C VAL A 42 -6.24 -13.04 17.63
N GLU A 43 -5.80 -12.38 18.69
CA GLU A 43 -5.68 -10.91 18.71
C GLU A 43 -4.71 -10.42 17.63
N VAL A 44 -3.60 -11.12 17.46
CA VAL A 44 -2.63 -10.81 16.40
C VAL A 44 -3.27 -10.95 15.03
N ALA A 45 -4.02 -12.04 14.80
CA ALA A 45 -4.71 -12.25 13.54
C ALA A 45 -5.72 -11.14 13.23
N GLU A 46 -6.48 -10.70 14.24
CA GLU A 46 -7.41 -9.58 14.08
C GLU A 46 -6.70 -8.29 13.68
N ARG A 47 -5.57 -8.00 14.31
CA ARG A 47 -4.79 -6.80 13.98
C ARG A 47 -4.18 -6.88 12.58
N LEU A 48 -3.69 -8.04 12.18
CA LEU A 48 -3.15 -8.23 10.84
C LEU A 48 -4.25 -8.07 9.78
N GLU A 49 -5.46 -8.57 10.06
CA GLU A 49 -6.60 -8.40 9.17
C GLU A 49 -6.98 -6.93 9.00
N THR A 50 -6.97 -6.17 10.09
CA THR A 50 -7.24 -4.73 10.06
C THR A 50 -6.18 -4.00 9.24
N GLN A 51 -4.91 -4.36 9.44
CA GLN A 51 -3.80 -3.76 8.70
C GLN A 51 -3.86 -4.09 7.21
N GLU A 52 -4.29 -5.30 6.86
CA GLU A 52 -4.49 -5.69 5.46
C GLU A 52 -5.55 -4.82 4.79
N ARG A 53 -6.67 -4.58 5.47
CA ARG A 53 -7.73 -3.70 4.96
C ARG A 53 -7.24 -2.28 4.78
N THR A 54 -6.51 -1.75 5.75
CA THR A 54 -5.92 -0.41 5.67
C THR A 54 -4.96 -0.32 4.48
N ASN A 55 -4.12 -1.33 4.32
CA ASN A 55 -3.15 -1.38 3.24
C ASN A 55 -3.86 -1.42 1.87
N ARG A 56 -4.94 -2.19 1.77
CA ARG A 56 -5.74 -2.27 0.54
C ARG A 56 -6.37 -0.93 0.19
N GLY A 57 -6.90 -0.22 1.18
CA GLY A 57 -7.45 1.12 0.98
C GLY A 57 -6.41 2.10 0.48
N LEU A 58 -5.21 2.07 1.05
CA LEU A 58 -4.09 2.88 0.58
C LEU A 58 -3.70 2.53 -0.85
N MET A 59 -3.68 1.25 -1.20
CA MET A 59 -3.36 0.80 -2.55
C MET A 59 -4.37 1.35 -3.57
N TYR A 60 -5.66 1.31 -3.25
CA TYR A 60 -6.69 1.85 -4.14
C TYR A 60 -6.57 3.37 -4.28
N ARG A 61 -6.22 4.08 -3.22
CA ARG A 61 -5.98 5.51 -3.29
C ARG A 61 -4.83 5.83 -4.24
N ILE A 62 -3.74 5.08 -4.15
CA ILE A 62 -2.60 5.25 -5.04
C ILE A 62 -2.99 4.96 -6.49
N PHE A 63 -3.76 3.90 -6.74
CA PHE A 63 -4.23 3.60 -8.09
C PHE A 63 -5.13 4.71 -8.65
N ALA A 64 -6.00 5.28 -7.83
CA ALA A 64 -6.84 6.41 -8.23
C ALA A 64 -5.99 7.63 -8.62
N GLU A 65 -4.96 7.91 -7.85
CA GLU A 65 -4.04 9.02 -8.12
C GLU A 65 -3.22 8.78 -9.40
N ILE A 66 -2.83 7.54 -9.66
CA ILE A 66 -2.15 7.18 -10.92
C ILE A 66 -3.09 7.36 -12.12
N ALA A 67 -4.38 7.03 -11.95
CA ALA A 67 -5.36 7.16 -13.03
C ALA A 67 -5.67 8.61 -13.37
N ASP A 68 -5.53 9.51 -12.41
CA ASP A 68 -5.77 10.95 -12.60
C ASP A 68 -4.60 11.71 -12.00
N PRO A 69 -3.41 11.61 -12.60
CA PRO A 69 -2.20 12.18 -12.03
C PRO A 69 -2.19 13.69 -12.13
N PRO A 70 -1.81 14.39 -11.06
CA PRO A 70 -1.68 15.85 -11.10
C PRO A 70 -0.51 16.33 -11.95
N ASP A 71 0.46 15.48 -12.24
CA ASP A 71 1.68 15.84 -12.95
C ASP A 71 1.70 15.41 -14.43
N GLU A 72 0.63 14.78 -14.90
CA GLU A 72 0.49 14.33 -16.29
C GLU A 72 1.60 13.40 -16.78
N ALA A 73 2.25 12.68 -15.90
CA ALA A 73 3.40 11.84 -16.23
C ALA A 73 2.95 10.53 -16.91
N GLY A 74 2.74 10.57 -18.20
CA GLY A 74 2.45 9.39 -19.00
C GLY A 74 0.97 9.05 -19.13
N SER A 75 0.67 8.10 -20.00
CA SER A 75 -0.70 7.64 -20.21
C SER A 75 -1.06 6.52 -19.26
N ILE A 76 -2.36 6.31 -19.04
CA ILE A 76 -2.84 5.19 -18.23
C ILE A 76 -2.37 3.85 -18.82
N ALA A 77 -2.34 3.73 -20.15
CA ALA A 77 -1.87 2.50 -20.80
C ALA A 77 -0.42 2.20 -20.45
N GLN A 78 0.44 3.23 -20.45
CA GLN A 78 1.84 3.07 -20.06
C GLN A 78 1.96 2.69 -18.59
N MET A 79 1.19 3.33 -17.72
CA MET A 79 1.19 3.03 -16.29
C MET A 79 0.71 1.61 -16.00
N ARG A 80 -0.30 1.12 -16.72
CA ARG A 80 -0.75 -0.28 -16.59
C ARG A 80 0.36 -1.26 -16.90
N SER A 81 1.11 -1.00 -17.97
CA SER A 81 2.24 -1.86 -18.34
C SER A 81 3.32 -1.86 -17.28
N VAL A 82 3.65 -0.68 -16.74
CA VAL A 82 4.63 -0.56 -15.65
C VAL A 82 4.14 -1.30 -14.41
N LEU A 83 2.88 -1.13 -14.03
CA LEU A 83 2.32 -1.69 -12.82
C LEU A 83 2.31 -3.22 -12.83
N TRP A 84 1.83 -3.86 -13.90
CA TRP A 84 1.77 -5.32 -13.89
C TRP A 84 3.16 -5.95 -13.83
N LYS A 85 4.15 -5.29 -14.43
CA LYS A 85 5.54 -5.76 -14.38
C LYS A 85 6.17 -5.55 -13.00
N ARG A 86 6.02 -4.37 -12.44
CA ARG A 86 6.67 -4.02 -11.16
C ARG A 86 5.99 -4.67 -9.96
N LEU A 87 4.67 -4.78 -9.97
CA LEU A 87 3.93 -5.40 -8.88
C LEU A 87 3.86 -6.92 -9.02
N ARG A 88 4.28 -7.46 -10.17
CA ARG A 88 4.23 -8.92 -10.44
C ARG A 88 2.83 -9.48 -10.30
N ILE A 89 1.86 -8.75 -10.83
CA ILE A 89 0.46 -9.16 -10.88
C ILE A 89 0.02 -9.24 -12.33
N THR A 90 -1.14 -9.85 -12.58
CA THR A 90 -1.63 -9.98 -13.94
C THR A 90 -2.17 -8.65 -14.47
N PRO A 91 -2.18 -8.45 -15.81
CA PRO A 91 -2.84 -7.26 -16.38
C PRO A 91 -4.30 -7.15 -15.98
N ASN A 92 -5.01 -8.28 -15.84
CA ASN A 92 -6.39 -8.30 -15.39
C ASN A 92 -6.54 -7.77 -13.96
N GLU A 93 -5.60 -8.12 -13.08
CA GLU A 93 -5.60 -7.63 -11.70
C GLU A 93 -5.35 -6.12 -11.65
N VAL A 94 -4.43 -5.60 -12.49
CA VAL A 94 -4.22 -4.16 -12.60
C VAL A 94 -5.51 -3.47 -13.01
N SER A 95 -6.18 -3.99 -14.04
CA SER A 95 -7.45 -3.43 -14.52
C SER A 95 -8.53 -3.45 -13.44
N ARG A 96 -8.62 -4.55 -12.69
CA ARG A 96 -9.56 -4.68 -11.58
C ARG A 96 -9.33 -3.62 -10.51
N ARG A 97 -8.08 -3.39 -10.14
CA ARG A 97 -7.73 -2.40 -9.12
C ARG A 97 -8.06 -0.98 -9.57
N PHE A 98 -7.82 -0.65 -10.84
CA PHE A 98 -8.24 0.65 -11.38
C PHE A 98 -9.75 0.84 -11.34
N LYS A 99 -10.51 -0.18 -11.70
CA LYS A 99 -11.97 -0.10 -11.64
C LYS A 99 -12.50 0.11 -10.23
N LEU A 100 -11.93 -0.60 -9.26
CA LEU A 100 -12.33 -0.47 -7.86
C LEU A 100 -11.92 0.88 -7.29
N ALA A 101 -10.75 1.39 -7.66
CA ALA A 101 -10.26 2.69 -7.21
C ALA A 101 -11.17 3.83 -7.63
N VAL A 102 -11.70 3.80 -8.84
CA VAL A 102 -12.59 4.84 -9.37
C VAL A 102 -13.92 4.90 -8.63
N ARG A 103 -14.35 3.81 -8.01
CA ARG A 103 -15.62 3.73 -7.29
C ARG A 103 -15.56 4.27 -5.86
N ILE A 104 -14.38 4.53 -5.38
CA ILE A 104 -14.16 5.06 -4.05
C ILE A 104 -14.09 6.58 -4.09
#